data_c065b2153c12f13b9c0843f62579de80
#
_entry.id   c065b2153c12f13b9c0843f62579de80
#
_cell.length_a   1.000
_cell.length_b   1.000
_cell.length_c   1.000
_cell.angle_alpha   90.00
_cell.angle_beta   90.00
_cell.angle_gamma   90.00
#
_symmetry.space_group_name_H-M   'P 1'
#
loop_
_entity.id
_entity.type
_entity.pdbx_description
1 polymer ?
#
loop_
_entity_poly.entity_id
_entity_poly.type
_entity_poly.pdbx_seq_one_letter_code
_entity_poly.pdbx_strand_id
1 'polypeptide(L)'
;MNNDLQRTEEWFAQRCGKVTASMVFDVCDRGAKGQTLKAYEDYKMQLALERITGIPTESFSNAAMQWGTDTEPLAKEAYTLQTMIEVQDVGFKDHPIIENFGASPDGVLIDMFGKPLNKLIEIKCPTSKTHLETLFTEKINPRYIYQMAAQLMCLGLKECIFLSFDP
;
A
#
# COMPACT_ATOMS: atom_id res chain seq x y z
N MET A 1 -5.58 13.96 17.55
CA MET A 1 -6.75 13.37 16.86
C MET A 1 -6.18 12.50 15.76
N ASN A 2 -6.26 11.18 15.88
CA ASN A 2 -5.85 10.29 14.81
C ASN A 2 -6.78 10.53 13.62
N ASN A 3 -6.27 11.23 12.63
CA ASN A 3 -6.97 11.44 11.37
C ASN A 3 -6.62 10.24 10.48
N ASP A 4 -7.10 9.06 10.86
CA ASP A 4 -6.90 7.84 10.07
C ASP A 4 -7.72 8.00 8.78
N LEU A 5 -7.04 8.42 7.71
CA LEU A 5 -7.63 8.64 6.39
C LEU A 5 -7.87 7.32 5.64
N GLN A 6 -7.42 6.21 6.20
CA GLN A 6 -7.57 4.87 5.64
C GLN A 6 -8.50 4.03 6.53
N ARG A 7 -9.08 2.97 5.95
CA ARG A 7 -9.97 2.02 6.63
C ARG A 7 -11.31 2.62 7.13
N THR A 8 -11.65 3.84 6.68
CA THR A 8 -12.99 4.44 6.87
C THR A 8 -13.97 3.93 5.82
N GLU A 9 -15.27 4.11 6.04
CA GLU A 9 -16.29 3.78 5.04
C GLU A 9 -16.05 4.54 3.72
N GLU A 10 -15.66 5.81 3.81
CA GLU A 10 -15.33 6.64 2.66
C GLU A 10 -14.13 6.09 1.89
N TRP A 11 -13.10 5.63 2.61
CA TRP A 11 -11.93 5.04 1.99
C TRP A 11 -12.25 3.74 1.25
N PHE A 12 -13.10 2.89 1.83
CA PHE A 12 -13.58 1.68 1.15
C PHE A 12 -14.43 2.02 -0.09
N ALA A 13 -15.33 3.01 0.03
CA ALA A 13 -16.16 3.46 -1.09
C ALA A 13 -15.31 4.02 -2.25
N GLN A 14 -14.26 4.80 -1.94
CA GLN A 14 -13.36 5.34 -2.96
C GLN A 14 -12.60 4.26 -3.73
N ARG A 15 -12.34 3.12 -3.12
CA ARG A 15 -11.60 1.98 -3.70
C ARG A 15 -12.50 1.00 -4.45
N CYS A 16 -13.80 1.03 -4.19
CA CYS A 16 -14.79 0.08 -4.71
C CYS A 16 -14.71 0.00 -6.25
N GLY A 17 -14.51 -1.18 -6.79
CA GLY A 17 -14.42 -1.45 -8.22
C GLY A 17 -13.18 -0.91 -8.93
N LYS A 18 -12.18 -0.42 -8.18
CA LYS A 18 -10.92 0.11 -8.74
C LYS A 18 -9.76 -0.85 -8.50
N VAL A 19 -8.86 -0.92 -9.47
CA VAL A 19 -7.57 -1.59 -9.28
C VAL A 19 -6.75 -0.76 -8.27
N THR A 20 -6.25 -1.41 -7.23
CA THR A 20 -5.45 -0.73 -6.20
C THR A 20 -3.97 -1.11 -6.31
N ALA A 21 -3.09 -0.20 -5.89
CA ALA A 21 -1.63 -0.39 -5.97
C ALA A 21 -1.17 -1.71 -5.34
N SER A 22 -1.77 -2.14 -4.23
CA SER A 22 -1.44 -3.39 -3.54
C SER A 22 -1.74 -4.65 -4.36
N MET A 23 -2.62 -4.55 -5.38
CA MET A 23 -3.03 -5.66 -6.24
C MET A 23 -2.36 -5.63 -7.63
N VAL A 24 -1.54 -4.62 -7.93
CA VAL A 24 -0.91 -4.46 -9.25
C VAL A 24 -0.01 -5.65 -9.59
N PHE A 25 0.66 -6.24 -8.62
CA PHE A 25 1.45 -7.45 -8.85
C PHE A 25 0.57 -8.57 -9.43
N ASP A 26 -0.58 -8.88 -8.83
CA ASP A 26 -1.49 -9.92 -9.30
C ASP A 26 -2.10 -9.60 -10.67
N VAL A 27 -2.27 -8.30 -10.98
CA VAL A 27 -2.71 -7.85 -12.31
C VAL A 27 -1.62 -8.05 -13.37
N CYS A 28 -0.35 -7.85 -13.02
CA CYS A 28 0.77 -7.92 -13.95
C CYS A 28 1.43 -9.30 -14.05
N ASP A 29 1.34 -10.11 -13.00
CA ASP A 29 1.99 -11.42 -12.94
C ASP A 29 1.40 -12.40 -13.97
N ARG A 30 2.29 -13.19 -14.57
CA ARG A 30 1.94 -14.16 -15.62
C ARG A 30 2.61 -15.49 -15.34
N GLY A 31 1.91 -16.55 -15.70
CA GLY A 31 2.49 -17.89 -15.66
C GLY A 31 3.62 -18.07 -16.68
N ALA A 32 4.36 -19.15 -16.56
CA ALA A 32 5.54 -19.44 -17.40
C ALA A 32 5.30 -19.42 -18.91
N LYS A 33 4.05 -19.59 -19.34
CA LYS A 33 3.62 -19.52 -20.76
C LYS A 33 2.92 -18.21 -21.12
N GLY A 34 3.00 -17.18 -20.24
CA GLY A 34 2.36 -15.90 -20.46
C GLY A 34 0.84 -15.85 -20.15
N GLN A 35 0.25 -16.95 -19.67
CA GLN A 35 -1.17 -17.01 -19.30
C GLN A 35 -1.45 -16.22 -18.03
N THR A 36 -2.70 -15.73 -17.88
CA THR A 36 -3.19 -15.16 -16.63
C THR A 36 -3.19 -16.20 -15.50
N LEU A 37 -2.91 -15.74 -14.30
CA LEU A 37 -2.92 -16.58 -13.10
C LEU A 37 -4.28 -16.50 -12.41
N LYS A 38 -4.55 -17.47 -11.53
CA LYS A 38 -5.82 -17.51 -10.77
C LYS A 38 -6.05 -16.22 -9.98
N ALA A 39 -5.01 -15.65 -9.37
CA ALA A 39 -5.11 -14.39 -8.63
C ALA A 39 -5.64 -13.24 -9.52
N TYR A 40 -5.20 -13.15 -10.77
CA TYR A 40 -5.74 -12.18 -11.73
C TYR A 40 -7.23 -12.40 -12.00
N GLU A 41 -7.63 -13.66 -12.29
CA GLU A 41 -9.03 -13.97 -12.62
C GLU A 41 -9.97 -13.74 -11.41
N ASP A 42 -9.53 -14.13 -10.22
CA ASP A 42 -10.27 -13.92 -8.98
C ASP A 42 -10.45 -12.41 -8.70
N TYR A 43 -9.38 -11.62 -8.83
CA TYR A 43 -9.43 -10.18 -8.62
C TYR A 43 -10.28 -9.46 -9.68
N LYS A 44 -10.17 -9.86 -10.93
CA LYS A 44 -11.04 -9.35 -12.00
C LYS A 44 -12.51 -9.58 -11.70
N MET A 45 -12.87 -10.77 -11.21
CA MET A 45 -14.25 -11.10 -10.84
C MET A 45 -14.72 -10.27 -9.63
N GLN A 46 -13.87 -10.08 -8.64
CA GLN A 46 -14.14 -9.20 -7.51
C GLN A 46 -14.47 -7.78 -7.97
N LEU A 47 -13.62 -7.18 -8.81
CA LEU A 47 -13.82 -5.82 -9.31
C LEU A 47 -15.12 -5.71 -10.15
N ALA A 48 -15.45 -6.74 -10.94
CA ALA A 48 -16.69 -6.76 -11.70
C ALA A 48 -17.90 -6.78 -10.76
N LEU A 49 -17.87 -7.59 -9.69
CA LEU A 49 -18.93 -7.65 -8.69
C LEU A 49 -19.10 -6.31 -7.98
N GLU A 50 -18.01 -5.70 -7.52
CA GLU A 50 -18.02 -4.40 -6.87
C GLU A 50 -18.60 -3.30 -7.77
N ARG A 51 -18.28 -3.30 -9.07
CA ARG A 51 -18.84 -2.34 -10.05
C ARG A 51 -20.33 -2.53 -10.30
N ILE A 52 -20.81 -3.77 -10.28
CA ILE A 52 -22.24 -4.08 -10.50
C ILE A 52 -23.06 -3.73 -9.27
N THR A 53 -22.55 -4.04 -8.08
CA THR A 53 -23.28 -3.89 -6.82
C THR A 53 -23.07 -2.53 -6.15
N GLY A 54 -21.97 -1.86 -6.43
CA GLY A 54 -21.54 -0.65 -5.68
C GLY A 54 -21.12 -0.96 -4.24
N ILE A 55 -20.91 -2.23 -3.90
CA ILE A 55 -20.56 -2.67 -2.55
C ILE A 55 -19.12 -3.14 -2.55
N PRO A 56 -18.24 -2.54 -1.71
CA PRO A 56 -16.87 -3.03 -1.54
C PRO A 56 -16.87 -4.49 -1.04
N THR A 57 -16.02 -5.31 -1.63
CA THR A 57 -15.84 -6.68 -1.12
C THR A 57 -15.17 -6.61 0.26
N GLU A 58 -15.76 -7.26 1.24
CA GLU A 58 -15.14 -7.39 2.56
C GLU A 58 -13.78 -8.07 2.43
N SER A 59 -12.72 -7.38 2.83
CA SER A 59 -11.40 -7.97 2.86
C SER A 59 -11.32 -8.93 4.05
N PHE A 60 -10.94 -10.17 3.78
CA PHE A 60 -10.62 -11.12 4.84
C PHE A 60 -9.43 -10.58 5.64
N SER A 61 -9.65 -10.28 6.92
CA SER A 61 -8.57 -9.91 7.83
C SER A 61 -8.06 -11.15 8.55
N ASN A 62 -6.75 -11.31 8.59
CA ASN A 62 -6.10 -12.36 9.40
C ASN A 62 -5.21 -11.71 10.48
N ALA A 63 -4.72 -12.53 11.42
CA ALA A 63 -3.90 -12.05 12.52
C ALA A 63 -2.64 -11.28 12.06
N ALA A 64 -2.02 -11.68 10.95
CA ALA A 64 -0.84 -10.97 10.41
C ALA A 64 -1.21 -9.60 9.82
N MET A 65 -2.38 -9.47 9.19
CA MET A 65 -2.87 -8.19 8.69
C MET A 65 -3.25 -7.26 9.83
N GLN A 66 -3.89 -7.82 10.88
CA GLN A 66 -4.22 -7.05 12.09
C GLN A 66 -2.95 -6.57 12.80
N TRP A 67 -1.95 -7.46 12.95
CA TRP A 67 -0.64 -7.10 13.49
C TRP A 67 0.00 -5.93 12.72
N GLY A 68 0.00 -6.01 11.37
CA GLY A 68 0.51 -4.92 10.52
C GLY A 68 -0.20 -3.60 10.78
N THR A 69 -1.54 -3.64 10.92
CA THR A 69 -2.36 -2.47 11.20
C THR A 69 -2.04 -1.85 12.57
N ASP A 70 -1.93 -2.70 13.60
CA ASP A 70 -1.70 -2.25 14.98
C ASP A 70 -0.26 -1.74 15.18
N THR A 71 0.69 -2.24 14.38
CA THR A 71 2.12 -1.90 14.50
C THR A 71 2.55 -0.72 13.61
N GLU A 72 1.82 -0.44 12.53
CA GLU A 72 2.15 0.65 11.60
C GLU A 72 2.31 2.03 12.27
N PRO A 73 1.48 2.45 13.24
CA PRO A 73 1.68 3.72 13.94
C PRO A 73 3.01 3.79 14.69
N LEU A 74 3.44 2.67 15.32
CA LEU A 74 4.73 2.59 16.00
C LEU A 74 5.90 2.70 15.02
N ALA A 75 5.77 2.12 13.84
CA ALA A 75 6.77 2.23 12.77
C ALA A 75 6.92 3.69 12.29
N LYS A 76 5.80 4.41 12.12
CA LYS A 76 5.80 5.85 11.76
C LYS A 76 6.49 6.69 12.83
N GLU A 77 6.17 6.45 14.10
CA GLU A 77 6.79 7.13 15.22
C GLU A 77 8.31 6.86 15.29
N ALA A 78 8.71 5.59 15.22
CA ALA A 78 10.12 5.20 15.23
C ALA A 78 10.91 5.82 14.07
N TYR A 79 10.33 5.82 12.86
CA TYR A 79 10.93 6.48 11.69
C TYR A 79 11.11 7.98 11.92
N THR A 80 10.08 8.65 12.44
CA THR A 80 10.13 10.09 12.73
C THR A 80 11.18 10.42 13.77
N LEU A 81 11.23 9.65 14.86
CA LEU A 81 12.25 9.86 15.94
C LEU A 81 13.67 9.64 15.43
N GLN A 82 13.89 8.68 14.56
CA GLN A 82 15.23 8.36 14.07
C GLN A 82 15.71 9.34 12.99
N THR A 83 14.80 9.82 12.13
CA THR A 83 15.17 10.61 10.95
C THR A 83 14.86 12.09 11.06
N MET A 84 14.05 12.50 12.02
CA MET A 84 13.46 13.84 12.13
C MET A 84 12.63 14.23 10.90
N ILE A 85 12.09 13.22 10.20
CA ILE A 85 11.19 13.37 9.05
C ILE A 85 9.82 12.83 9.48
N GLU A 86 8.79 13.64 9.35
CA GLU A 86 7.42 13.26 9.70
C GLU A 86 6.76 12.47 8.55
N VAL A 87 6.00 11.44 8.93
CA VAL A 87 5.16 10.67 8.01
C VAL A 87 3.73 11.21 8.08
N GLN A 88 3.32 11.92 7.06
CA GLN A 88 1.95 12.45 6.96
C GLN A 88 1.04 11.44 6.25
N ASP A 89 -0.08 11.12 6.88
CA ASP A 89 -1.08 10.20 6.33
C ASP A 89 -1.69 10.72 5.04
N VAL A 90 -1.95 9.80 4.11
CA VAL A 90 -2.56 10.06 2.82
C VAL A 90 -3.73 9.09 2.61
N GLY A 91 -4.89 9.62 2.24
CA GLY A 91 -6.04 8.83 1.83
C GLY A 91 -5.85 8.19 0.46
N PHE A 92 -6.93 7.63 -0.08
CA PHE A 92 -6.92 7.08 -1.43
C PHE A 92 -6.72 8.17 -2.49
N LYS A 93 -5.87 7.90 -3.49
CA LYS A 93 -5.59 8.80 -4.62
C LYS A 93 -5.83 8.06 -5.92
N ASP A 94 -6.71 8.60 -6.74
CA ASP A 94 -6.91 8.12 -8.11
C ASP A 94 -5.69 8.43 -8.99
N HIS A 95 -5.41 7.54 -9.93
CA HIS A 95 -4.39 7.81 -10.95
C HIS A 95 -4.87 8.94 -11.88
N PRO A 96 -4.03 9.93 -12.21
CA PRO A 96 -4.46 11.13 -12.94
C PRO A 96 -4.93 10.87 -14.39
N ILE A 97 -4.58 9.73 -14.98
CA ILE A 97 -4.87 9.41 -16.38
C ILE A 97 -5.60 8.07 -16.51
N ILE A 98 -5.20 7.05 -15.74
CA ILE A 98 -5.77 5.70 -15.84
C ILE A 98 -7.03 5.64 -14.98
N GLU A 99 -8.17 5.50 -15.63
CA GLU A 99 -9.46 5.35 -14.95
C GLU A 99 -9.52 4.07 -14.12
N ASN A 100 -10.26 4.13 -13.02
CA ASN A 100 -10.47 2.99 -12.12
C ASN A 100 -9.16 2.37 -11.59
N PHE A 101 -8.15 3.19 -11.40
CA PHE A 101 -6.89 2.81 -10.80
C PHE A 101 -6.47 3.85 -9.74
N GLY A 102 -5.98 3.38 -8.60
CA GLY A 102 -5.56 4.28 -7.53
C GLY A 102 -4.71 3.61 -6.46
N ALA A 103 -4.28 4.39 -5.50
CA ALA A 103 -3.36 3.98 -4.46
C ALA A 103 -3.67 4.64 -3.11
N SER A 104 -3.34 3.94 -2.02
CA SER A 104 -3.28 4.49 -0.66
C SER A 104 -1.88 4.19 -0.13
N PRO A 105 -0.91 5.09 -0.28
CA PRO A 105 0.39 4.92 0.36
C PRO A 105 0.27 5.09 1.88
N ASP A 106 1.20 4.52 2.62
CA ASP A 106 1.21 4.61 4.09
C ASP A 106 1.58 6.02 4.57
N GLY A 107 2.21 6.82 3.70
CA GLY A 107 2.39 8.25 3.96
C GLY A 107 3.21 8.98 2.90
N VAL A 108 3.21 10.30 3.02
CA VAL A 108 4.14 11.22 2.35
C VAL A 108 5.08 11.80 3.39
N LEU A 109 6.33 12.07 2.99
CA LEU A 109 7.35 12.57 3.89
C LEU A 109 7.41 14.09 3.88
N ILE A 110 7.42 14.69 5.07
CA ILE A 110 7.60 16.13 5.28
C ILE A 110 8.77 16.37 6.26
N ASP A 111 9.49 17.45 6.08
CA ASP A 111 10.55 17.82 7.03
C ASP A 111 9.98 18.42 8.33
N MET A 112 10.83 18.63 9.29
CA MET A 112 10.46 19.20 10.59
C MET A 112 9.85 20.61 10.52
N PHE A 113 9.92 21.28 9.37
CA PHE A 113 9.33 22.59 9.11
C PHE A 113 8.00 22.49 8.34
N GLY A 114 7.49 21.28 8.10
CA GLY A 114 6.26 21.03 7.35
C GLY A 114 6.41 21.10 5.83
N LYS A 115 7.64 21.11 5.29
CA LYS A 115 7.88 21.17 3.85
C LYS A 115 7.85 19.76 3.25
N PRO A 116 7.06 19.53 2.18
CA PRO A 116 7.04 18.25 1.49
C PRO A 116 8.40 17.89 0.89
N LEU A 117 8.85 16.65 1.14
CA LEU A 117 10.08 16.10 0.57
C LEU A 117 9.89 15.46 -0.81
N ASN A 118 8.65 15.44 -1.31
CA ASN A 118 8.26 14.77 -2.55
C ASN A 118 8.63 13.29 -2.60
N LYS A 119 8.54 12.61 -1.46
CA LYS A 119 8.79 11.18 -1.28
C LYS A 119 7.62 10.51 -0.62
N LEU A 120 7.37 9.26 -1.00
CA LEU A 120 6.46 8.35 -0.29
C LEU A 120 7.21 7.48 0.71
N ILE A 121 6.46 6.89 1.62
CA ILE A 121 6.91 5.77 2.42
C ILE A 121 5.90 4.62 2.29
N GLU A 122 6.42 3.41 2.14
CA GLU A 122 5.68 2.15 2.24
C GLU A 122 6.20 1.38 3.43
N ILE A 123 5.34 1.10 4.39
CA ILE A 123 5.67 0.49 5.67
C ILE A 123 5.18 -0.96 5.67
N LYS A 124 6.04 -1.88 6.07
CA LYS A 124 5.67 -3.26 6.32
C LYS A 124 6.10 -3.66 7.71
N CYS A 125 5.14 -4.18 8.47
CA CYS A 125 5.35 -4.74 9.80
C CYS A 125 5.14 -6.26 9.73
N PRO A 126 6.08 -7.02 9.14
CA PRO A 126 5.98 -8.46 9.00
C PRO A 126 6.26 -9.17 10.33
N THR A 127 6.15 -10.48 10.34
CA THR A 127 6.66 -11.29 11.47
C THR A 127 8.18 -11.12 11.59
N SER A 128 8.72 -11.25 12.80
CA SER A 128 10.17 -11.12 13.08
C SER A 128 11.03 -11.97 12.15
N LYS A 129 10.58 -13.19 11.81
CA LYS A 129 11.29 -14.04 10.84
C LYS A 129 11.42 -13.36 9.47
N THR A 130 10.32 -12.87 8.93
CA THR A 130 10.30 -12.21 7.61
C THR A 130 11.05 -10.89 7.63
N HIS A 131 10.97 -10.16 8.76
CA HIS A 131 11.77 -8.94 8.97
C HIS A 131 13.27 -9.25 8.88
N LEU A 132 13.75 -10.22 9.64
CA LEU A 132 15.16 -10.65 9.62
C LEU A 132 15.58 -11.15 8.23
N GLU A 133 14.76 -11.94 7.54
CA GLU A 133 15.04 -12.37 6.16
C GLU A 133 15.22 -11.17 5.22
N THR A 134 14.39 -10.13 5.35
CA THR A 134 14.52 -8.89 4.56
C THR A 134 15.83 -8.17 4.87
N LEU A 135 16.21 -8.06 6.14
CA LEU A 135 17.46 -7.41 6.55
C LEU A 135 18.70 -8.17 6.06
N PHE A 136 18.72 -9.50 6.22
CA PHE A 136 19.88 -10.32 5.81
C PHE A 136 20.05 -10.44 4.30
N THR A 137 18.95 -10.45 3.57
CA THR A 137 19.01 -10.64 2.10
C THR A 137 19.06 -9.32 1.34
N GLU A 138 18.69 -8.22 1.99
CA GLU A 138 18.48 -6.90 1.38
C GLU A 138 17.51 -6.94 0.18
N LYS A 139 16.61 -7.92 0.17
CA LYS A 139 15.65 -8.11 -0.92
C LYS A 139 14.24 -7.72 -0.50
N ILE A 140 13.66 -6.82 -1.26
CA ILE A 140 12.25 -6.45 -1.13
C ILE A 140 11.42 -7.43 -1.96
N ASN A 141 10.32 -7.93 -1.38
CA ASN A 141 9.38 -8.77 -2.11
C ASN A 141 8.88 -8.04 -3.37
N PRO A 142 8.90 -8.66 -4.56
CA PRO A 142 8.45 -8.05 -5.80
C PRO A 142 7.05 -7.42 -5.71
N ARG A 143 6.12 -8.00 -4.94
CA ARG A 143 4.79 -7.41 -4.71
C ARG A 143 4.87 -5.99 -4.18
N TYR A 144 5.77 -5.72 -3.24
CA TYR A 144 5.94 -4.37 -2.67
C TYR A 144 6.59 -3.40 -3.66
N ILE A 145 7.49 -3.91 -4.53
CA ILE A 145 8.08 -3.09 -5.59
C ILE A 145 7.00 -2.62 -6.57
N TYR A 146 6.11 -3.53 -7.00
CA TYR A 146 4.98 -3.18 -7.87
C TYR A 146 4.01 -2.21 -7.18
N GLN A 147 3.73 -2.43 -5.88
CA GLN A 147 2.87 -1.56 -5.09
C GLN A 147 3.44 -0.14 -5.01
N MET A 148 4.71 0.01 -4.64
CA MET A 148 5.41 1.30 -4.56
C MET A 148 5.46 2.01 -5.91
N ALA A 149 5.75 1.29 -7.00
CA ALA A 149 5.74 1.85 -8.35
C ALA A 149 4.36 2.41 -8.72
N ALA A 150 3.30 1.67 -8.43
CA ALA A 150 1.93 2.10 -8.67
C ALA A 150 1.54 3.33 -7.82
N GLN A 151 1.94 3.39 -6.56
CA GLN A 151 1.74 4.54 -5.68
C GLN A 151 2.45 5.80 -6.25
N LEU A 152 3.70 5.65 -6.67
CA LEU A 152 4.47 6.74 -7.28
C LEU A 152 3.78 7.27 -8.54
N MET A 153 3.22 6.38 -9.37
CA MET A 153 2.45 6.78 -10.56
C MET A 153 1.19 7.56 -10.21
N CYS A 154 0.45 7.13 -9.18
CA CYS A 154 -0.78 7.80 -8.76
C CYS A 154 -0.53 9.19 -8.18
N LEU A 155 0.59 9.40 -7.49
CA LEU A 155 0.92 10.67 -6.85
C LEU A 155 1.86 11.56 -7.69
N GLY A 156 2.38 11.07 -8.82
CA GLY A 156 3.33 11.82 -9.65
C GLY A 156 4.68 12.04 -8.97
N LEU A 157 5.06 11.16 -8.04
CA LEU A 157 6.31 11.21 -7.30
C LEU A 157 7.34 10.25 -7.88
N LYS A 158 8.61 10.39 -7.48
CA LYS A 158 9.73 9.61 -8.06
C LYS A 158 10.46 8.73 -7.06
N GLU A 159 10.27 8.98 -5.76
CA GLU A 159 10.98 8.26 -4.71
C GLU A 159 9.99 7.70 -3.68
N CYS A 160 10.23 6.45 -3.30
CA CYS A 160 9.50 5.78 -2.23
C CYS A 160 10.52 5.13 -1.29
N ILE A 161 10.38 5.39 0.00
CA ILE A 161 11.15 4.71 1.04
C ILE A 161 10.41 3.42 1.39
N PHE A 162 11.12 2.31 1.40
CA PHE A 162 10.61 1.05 1.94
C PHE A 162 11.08 0.91 3.38
N LEU A 163 10.15 0.81 4.32
CA LEU A 163 10.43 0.60 5.74
C LEU A 163 9.91 -0.79 6.15
N SER A 164 10.82 -1.66 6.61
CA SER A 164 10.45 -2.90 7.31
C SER A 164 10.67 -2.68 8.81
N PHE A 165 9.63 -2.90 9.60
CA PHE A 165 9.65 -2.63 11.05
C PHE A 165 9.12 -3.82 11.84
N ASP A 166 9.82 -4.15 12.93
CA ASP A 166 9.43 -5.13 13.94
C ASP A 166 9.87 -4.54 15.31
N PRO A 167 8.95 -4.31 16.27
CA PRO A 167 9.23 -3.63 17.54
C PRO A 167 10.10 -4.43 18.51
#